data_627a1a73e0ce16bb617dcb3acfc52281
#
_entry.id   627a1a73e0ce16bb617dcb3acfc52281
#
_cell.length_a   1.000
_cell.length_b   1.000
_cell.length_c   1.000
_cell.angle_alpha   90.00
_cell.angle_beta   90.00
_cell.angle_gamma   90.00
#
_symmetry.space_group_name_H-M   'P 1'
#
loop_
_entity.id
_entity.type
_entity.pdbx_description
1 polymer ?
#
loop_
_entity_poly.entity_id
_entity_poly.type
_entity_poly.pdbx_seq_one_letter_code
_entity_poly.pdbx_strand_id
1 'polypeptide(L)'
;AASVPFAKKTPLLGFKSIPFSSDDRVVVPEGYSADVLYAWGDPVGIKGNMPAFKQDASNSAAEQEAQAGMHHDGMSYFPLPLAATGSKHGLLAMNHEYTDDGLLHVDGMKKWNADKVLKSQHAHGVSVIEVEDTGKGWRVVRPSKYARRIHANTPIAISGPARGHKLMQTEADPKGVEILGTLKS
;
A
#
# COMPACT_ATOMS: atom_id res chain seq x y z
N ALA A 1 57.72 14.52 -21.00
CA ALA A 1 56.66 13.67 -20.42
C ALA A 1 55.33 14.30 -20.78
N ALA A 2 54.51 13.63 -21.63
CA ALA A 2 53.18 14.10 -21.98
C ALA A 2 52.23 13.78 -20.84
N SER A 3 51.60 14.82 -20.28
CA SER A 3 50.53 14.65 -19.28
C SER A 3 49.29 14.06 -19.96
N VAL A 4 48.89 12.88 -19.55
CA VAL A 4 47.58 12.29 -19.93
C VAL A 4 46.51 13.15 -19.33
N PRO A 5 45.58 13.75 -20.11
CA PRO A 5 44.50 14.53 -19.51
C PRO A 5 43.59 13.59 -18.74
N PHE A 6 43.39 13.89 -17.44
CA PHE A 6 42.36 13.21 -16.63
C PHE A 6 41.00 13.42 -17.30
N ALA A 7 40.39 12.34 -17.76
CA ALA A 7 39.02 12.38 -18.23
C ALA A 7 38.15 12.97 -17.13
N LYS A 8 37.39 14.05 -17.44
CA LYS A 8 36.37 14.59 -16.53
C LYS A 8 35.45 13.42 -16.15
N LYS A 9 35.50 13.01 -14.88
CA LYS A 9 34.50 12.03 -14.36
C LYS A 9 33.13 12.63 -14.55
N THR A 10 32.34 12.02 -15.43
CA THR A 10 30.92 12.32 -15.50
C THR A 10 30.33 12.05 -14.12
N PRO A 11 29.53 12.98 -13.53
CA PRO A 11 28.89 12.73 -12.26
C PRO A 11 28.09 11.43 -12.32
N LEU A 12 28.23 10.57 -11.31
CA LEU A 12 27.54 9.28 -11.24
C LEU A 12 26.01 9.48 -11.13
N LEU A 13 25.60 10.64 -10.60
CA LEU A 13 24.20 11.04 -10.44
C LEU A 13 23.89 12.14 -11.44
N GLY A 14 22.80 11.96 -12.19
CA GLY A 14 22.33 12.91 -13.21
C GLY A 14 21.58 14.13 -12.67
N PHE A 15 21.56 14.35 -11.35
CA PHE A 15 20.87 15.46 -10.72
C PHE A 15 21.70 16.09 -9.60
N LYS A 16 21.37 17.32 -9.23
CA LYS A 16 21.92 17.99 -8.04
C LYS A 16 21.15 17.52 -6.81
N SER A 17 21.86 17.22 -5.73
CA SER A 17 21.22 16.95 -4.44
C SER A 17 20.43 18.16 -3.96
N ILE A 18 19.30 17.90 -3.30
CA ILE A 18 18.50 18.90 -2.61
C ILE A 18 19.05 19.13 -1.19
N PRO A 19 18.96 20.36 -0.64
CA PRO A 19 19.32 20.62 0.76
C PRO A 19 18.30 19.98 1.70
N PHE A 20 18.67 19.81 2.94
CA PHE A 20 17.73 19.48 4.01
C PHE A 20 16.67 20.58 4.11
N SER A 21 15.40 20.16 4.28
CA SER A 21 14.27 21.06 4.44
C SER A 21 13.36 20.56 5.58
N SER A 22 12.79 21.50 6.33
CA SER A 22 11.72 21.24 7.31
C SER A 22 10.33 21.63 6.74
N ASP A 23 10.25 21.90 5.45
CA ASP A 23 8.98 22.21 4.79
C ASP A 23 8.05 20.99 4.84
N ASP A 24 6.78 21.23 5.15
CA ASP A 24 5.74 20.19 5.12
C ASP A 24 5.29 19.91 3.67
N ARG A 25 6.23 19.38 2.88
CA ARG A 25 6.03 19.01 1.47
C ARG A 25 7.11 18.06 0.99
N VAL A 26 6.80 17.28 -0.04
CA VAL A 26 7.81 16.50 -0.77
C VAL A 26 8.66 17.45 -1.62
N VAL A 27 9.96 17.45 -1.39
CA VAL A 27 10.93 18.24 -2.17
C VAL A 27 11.72 17.30 -3.08
N VAL A 28 11.78 17.61 -4.35
CA VAL A 28 12.49 16.80 -5.37
C VAL A 28 13.54 17.65 -6.09
N PRO A 29 14.59 17.02 -6.67
CA PRO A 29 15.58 17.71 -7.48
C PRO A 29 14.98 18.37 -8.73
N GLU A 30 15.69 19.34 -9.28
CA GLU A 30 15.33 19.99 -10.56
C GLU A 30 15.14 18.95 -11.67
N GLY A 31 14.06 19.04 -12.43
CA GLY A 31 13.70 18.10 -13.49
C GLY A 31 12.92 16.88 -13.01
N TYR A 32 12.62 16.77 -11.71
CA TYR A 32 11.76 15.73 -11.14
C TYR A 32 10.43 16.30 -10.68
N SER A 33 9.40 15.48 -10.69
CA SER A 33 8.10 15.75 -10.06
C SER A 33 7.72 14.63 -9.11
N ALA A 34 6.88 14.92 -8.12
CA ALA A 34 6.29 13.94 -7.23
C ALA A 34 4.80 14.20 -7.15
N ASP A 35 4.02 13.18 -7.49
CA ASP A 35 2.57 13.22 -7.51
C ASP A 35 2.01 12.08 -6.67
N VAL A 36 0.89 12.32 -5.97
CA VAL A 36 0.21 11.28 -5.20
C VAL A 36 -0.54 10.38 -6.18
N LEU A 37 -0.19 9.09 -6.21
CA LEU A 37 -0.85 8.10 -7.05
C LEU A 37 -1.98 7.38 -6.31
N TYR A 38 -1.77 7.03 -5.05
CA TYR A 38 -2.67 6.23 -4.26
C TYR A 38 -2.51 6.59 -2.79
N ALA A 39 -3.56 7.05 -2.16
CA ALA A 39 -3.55 7.56 -0.80
C ALA A 39 -4.42 6.70 0.12
N TRP A 40 -4.20 6.78 1.43
CA TRP A 40 -5.15 6.23 2.41
C TRP A 40 -6.58 6.68 2.12
N GLY A 41 -7.50 5.73 2.17
CA GLY A 41 -8.93 5.98 1.91
C GLY A 41 -9.33 5.94 0.44
N ASP A 42 -8.38 5.92 -0.49
CA ASP A 42 -8.69 5.70 -1.90
C ASP A 42 -9.28 4.30 -2.11
N PRO A 43 -10.35 4.13 -2.90
CA PRO A 43 -10.87 2.82 -3.21
C PRO A 43 -9.83 1.99 -3.99
N VAL A 44 -9.66 0.73 -3.62
CA VAL A 44 -8.73 -0.17 -4.32
C VAL A 44 -9.21 -0.53 -5.73
N GLY A 45 -10.48 -0.30 -6.06
CA GLY A 45 -11.05 -0.55 -7.39
C GLY A 45 -11.84 -1.85 -7.51
N ILE A 46 -12.36 -2.40 -6.43
CA ILE A 46 -13.25 -3.56 -6.43
C ILE A 46 -14.59 -3.16 -7.08
N LYS A 47 -14.98 -3.85 -8.16
CA LYS A 47 -16.22 -3.55 -8.88
C LYS A 47 -17.44 -3.64 -7.94
N GLY A 48 -18.23 -2.57 -7.89
CA GLY A 48 -19.42 -2.49 -7.05
C GLY A 48 -19.14 -2.15 -5.58
N ASN A 49 -17.86 -2.00 -5.19
CA ASN A 49 -17.48 -1.61 -3.84
C ASN A 49 -16.30 -0.60 -3.89
N MET A 50 -16.63 0.65 -4.13
CA MET A 50 -15.67 1.75 -4.26
C MET A 50 -16.13 2.95 -3.41
N PRO A 51 -16.09 2.84 -2.08
CA PRO A 51 -16.50 3.93 -1.20
C PRO A 51 -15.56 5.13 -1.35
N ALA A 52 -16.15 6.32 -1.43
CA ALA A 52 -15.37 7.56 -1.49
C ALA A 52 -14.71 7.86 -0.14
N PHE A 53 -13.54 8.45 -0.18
CA PHE A 53 -12.87 8.96 1.01
C PHE A 53 -13.65 10.14 1.62
N LYS A 54 -13.76 10.18 2.93
CA LYS A 54 -14.36 11.27 3.70
C LYS A 54 -13.28 11.91 4.57
N GLN A 55 -12.98 13.17 4.29
CA GLN A 55 -11.87 13.91 4.94
C GLN A 55 -12.06 14.09 6.45
N ASP A 56 -13.28 13.97 6.95
CA ASP A 56 -13.59 14.02 8.37
C ASP A 56 -13.38 12.68 9.09
N ALA A 57 -12.80 11.70 8.39
CA ALA A 57 -12.59 10.34 8.88
C ALA A 57 -13.87 9.56 9.23
N SER A 58 -15.04 9.99 8.72
CA SER A 58 -16.34 9.33 9.00
C SER A 58 -16.60 8.07 8.17
N ASN A 59 -15.65 7.63 7.33
CA ASN A 59 -15.77 6.31 6.72
C ASN A 59 -15.88 5.22 7.79
N SER A 60 -16.81 4.29 7.58
CA SER A 60 -17.01 3.15 8.47
C SER A 60 -15.90 2.10 8.32
N ALA A 61 -15.83 1.14 9.25
CA ALA A 61 -14.96 -0.02 9.13
C ALA A 61 -15.26 -0.82 7.84
N ALA A 62 -16.55 -0.97 7.47
CA ALA A 62 -16.95 -1.66 6.25
C ALA A 62 -16.51 -0.91 4.97
N GLU A 63 -16.52 0.42 4.96
CA GLU A 63 -15.96 1.20 3.85
C GLU A 63 -14.44 1.04 3.78
N GLN A 64 -13.74 1.03 4.94
CA GLN A 64 -12.29 0.85 5.01
C GLN A 64 -11.82 -0.51 4.44
N GLU A 65 -12.66 -1.55 4.48
CA GLU A 65 -12.37 -2.85 3.84
C GLU A 65 -12.09 -2.75 2.33
N ALA A 66 -12.63 -1.75 1.66
CA ALA A 66 -12.47 -1.57 0.21
C ALA A 66 -11.58 -0.37 -0.15
N GLN A 67 -11.00 0.27 0.86
CA GLN A 67 -10.11 1.42 0.69
C GLN A 67 -8.66 1.06 1.01
N ALA A 68 -7.75 1.88 0.49
CA ALA A 68 -6.35 1.87 0.91
C ALA A 68 -6.24 1.97 2.43
N GLY A 69 -5.36 1.20 3.01
CA GLY A 69 -4.96 1.37 4.41
C GLY A 69 -3.98 2.52 4.60
N MET A 70 -3.45 2.65 5.80
CA MET A 70 -2.47 3.68 6.13
C MET A 70 -1.04 3.13 6.02
N HIS A 71 -0.07 4.03 6.00
CA HIS A 71 1.36 3.74 6.03
C HIS A 71 1.77 2.66 5.02
N HIS A 72 1.74 3.07 3.74
CA HIS A 72 2.20 2.24 2.63
C HIS A 72 3.70 1.96 2.79
N ASP A 73 4.05 0.68 2.77
CA ASP A 73 5.42 0.21 2.95
C ASP A 73 5.80 -0.74 1.81
N GLY A 74 6.34 -1.90 2.07
CA GLY A 74 6.85 -2.82 1.06
C GLY A 74 6.00 -2.89 -0.20
N MET A 75 6.55 -2.45 -1.33
CA MET A 75 5.86 -2.39 -2.62
C MET A 75 6.54 -3.28 -3.65
N SER A 76 5.72 -3.95 -4.47
CA SER A 76 6.19 -4.75 -5.60
C SER A 76 5.33 -4.49 -6.83
N TYR A 77 5.99 -4.31 -7.97
CA TYR A 77 5.34 -4.13 -9.27
C TYR A 77 5.37 -5.42 -10.08
N PHE A 78 4.24 -5.77 -10.68
CA PHE A 78 4.06 -6.94 -11.54
C PHE A 78 3.52 -6.50 -12.90
N PRO A 79 4.32 -6.58 -13.99
CA PRO A 79 3.87 -6.20 -15.32
C PRO A 79 2.65 -6.98 -15.80
N LEU A 80 1.80 -6.35 -16.58
CA LEU A 80 0.70 -6.99 -17.29
C LEU A 80 0.91 -6.92 -18.81
N PRO A 81 0.62 -8.01 -19.56
CA PRO A 81 0.22 -9.32 -19.03
C PRO A 81 1.31 -9.96 -18.16
N LEU A 82 0.94 -10.85 -17.25
CA LEU A 82 1.90 -11.54 -16.37
C LEU A 82 3.02 -12.16 -17.19
N ALA A 83 4.25 -12.06 -16.67
CA ALA A 83 5.51 -12.43 -17.33
C ALA A 83 5.96 -11.47 -18.46
N ALA A 84 5.27 -10.37 -18.70
CA ALA A 84 5.80 -9.30 -19.55
C ALA A 84 6.99 -8.59 -18.88
N THR A 85 7.81 -7.93 -19.71
CA THR A 85 8.92 -7.10 -19.22
C THR A 85 8.58 -5.59 -19.26
N GLY A 86 7.35 -5.26 -19.62
CA GLY A 86 6.89 -3.88 -19.77
C GLY A 86 6.74 -3.16 -18.43
N SER A 87 6.87 -1.85 -18.47
CA SER A 87 6.78 -0.98 -17.28
C SER A 87 5.69 0.09 -17.39
N LYS A 88 4.73 -0.08 -18.30
CA LYS A 88 3.66 0.92 -18.53
C LYS A 88 2.29 0.51 -18.02
N HIS A 89 2.10 -0.76 -17.70
CA HIS A 89 0.85 -1.30 -17.21
C HIS A 89 1.15 -2.51 -16.33
N GLY A 90 0.58 -2.56 -15.15
CA GLY A 90 0.84 -3.64 -14.22
C GLY A 90 0.01 -3.56 -12.95
N LEU A 91 0.37 -4.44 -12.02
CA LEU A 91 -0.18 -4.46 -10.67
C LEU A 91 0.86 -3.89 -9.72
N LEU A 92 0.42 -3.09 -8.78
CA LEU A 92 1.21 -2.65 -7.65
C LEU A 92 0.62 -3.29 -6.40
N ALA A 93 1.39 -4.16 -5.76
CA ALA A 93 1.06 -4.74 -4.47
C ALA A 93 1.82 -3.99 -3.38
N MET A 94 1.14 -3.63 -2.31
CA MET A 94 1.75 -2.92 -1.19
C MET A 94 1.08 -3.29 0.13
N ASN A 95 1.85 -3.30 1.21
CA ASN A 95 1.29 -3.45 2.54
C ASN A 95 0.95 -2.10 3.17
N HIS A 96 0.05 -2.17 4.14
CA HIS A 96 -0.37 -1.09 5.03
C HIS A 96 0.05 -1.50 6.43
N GLU A 97 1.19 -0.97 6.87
CA GLU A 97 1.93 -1.51 8.00
C GLU A 97 1.25 -1.24 9.35
N TYR A 98 0.82 -0.01 9.58
CA TYR A 98 0.18 0.39 10.84
C TYR A 98 -0.81 1.53 10.61
N THR A 99 -1.47 1.97 11.67
CA THR A 99 -2.48 3.04 11.62
C THR A 99 -2.08 4.25 12.45
N ASP A 100 -2.47 5.40 11.97
CA ASP A 100 -2.47 6.65 12.72
C ASP A 100 -3.90 6.88 13.24
N ASP A 101 -4.21 6.27 14.38
CA ASP A 101 -5.57 6.27 14.93
C ASP A 101 -6.06 7.68 15.30
N GLY A 102 -5.13 8.62 15.49
CA GLY A 102 -5.47 10.02 15.67
C GLY A 102 -6.11 10.66 14.44
N LEU A 103 -5.79 10.16 13.25
CA LEU A 103 -6.32 10.59 11.96
C LEU A 103 -7.42 9.67 11.44
N LEU A 104 -7.36 8.38 11.78
CA LEU A 104 -8.27 7.36 11.27
C LEU A 104 -9.71 7.53 11.76
N HIS A 105 -9.93 8.16 12.92
CA HIS A 105 -11.23 8.29 13.59
C HIS A 105 -11.64 9.75 13.75
N VAL A 106 -12.94 10.03 13.60
CA VAL A 106 -13.52 11.38 13.67
C VAL A 106 -13.12 12.15 14.96
N ASP A 107 -13.06 11.44 16.08
CA ASP A 107 -12.67 12.01 17.37
C ASP A 107 -11.24 11.62 17.80
N GLY A 108 -10.46 11.11 16.85
CA GLY A 108 -9.11 10.63 17.09
C GLY A 108 -9.10 9.47 18.11
N MET A 109 -8.15 9.51 19.02
CA MET A 109 -7.96 8.46 20.03
C MET A 109 -8.89 8.59 21.26
N LYS A 110 -9.88 9.49 21.20
CA LYS A 110 -10.85 9.63 22.29
C LYS A 110 -11.83 8.44 22.25
N LYS A 111 -12.30 8.00 23.39
CA LYS A 111 -13.35 6.99 23.59
C LYS A 111 -13.28 5.79 22.62
N TRP A 112 -12.40 4.87 22.92
CA TRP A 112 -12.30 3.61 22.17
C TRP A 112 -13.58 2.78 22.28
N ASN A 113 -13.95 2.14 21.18
CA ASN A 113 -15.06 1.20 21.06
C ASN A 113 -14.74 0.13 20.02
N ALA A 114 -15.61 -0.86 19.88
CA ALA A 114 -15.42 -1.98 18.96
C ALA A 114 -15.31 -1.54 17.49
N ASP A 115 -16.07 -0.53 17.07
CA ASP A 115 -16.06 -0.04 15.68
C ASP A 115 -14.71 0.60 15.32
N LYS A 116 -14.10 1.35 16.25
CA LYS A 116 -12.77 1.90 16.06
C LYS A 116 -11.70 0.81 15.94
N VAL A 117 -11.75 -0.18 16.83
CA VAL A 117 -10.85 -1.34 16.74
C VAL A 117 -11.00 -2.04 15.40
N LEU A 118 -12.24 -2.30 14.98
CA LEU A 118 -12.52 -2.93 13.69
C LEU A 118 -12.00 -2.09 12.52
N LYS A 119 -12.20 -0.78 12.54
CA LYS A 119 -11.70 0.11 11.50
C LYS A 119 -10.16 0.13 11.43
N SER A 120 -9.48 0.17 12.58
CA SER A 120 -8.02 0.05 12.65
C SER A 120 -7.54 -1.27 12.06
N GLN A 121 -8.18 -2.40 12.39
CA GLN A 121 -7.87 -3.70 11.81
C GLN A 121 -8.07 -3.72 10.29
N HIS A 122 -9.10 -3.03 9.78
CA HIS A 122 -9.36 -2.94 8.35
C HIS A 122 -8.42 -1.95 7.64
N ALA A 123 -7.78 -1.04 8.35
CA ALA A 123 -6.79 -0.13 7.79
C ALA A 123 -5.39 -0.73 7.67
N HIS A 124 -5.13 -1.88 8.30
CA HIS A 124 -3.93 -2.70 8.08
C HIS A 124 -4.13 -3.63 6.90
N GLY A 125 -3.06 -4.16 6.36
CA GLY A 125 -3.14 -5.25 5.42
C GLY A 125 -2.40 -5.03 4.12
N VAL A 126 -2.93 -5.55 3.01
CA VAL A 126 -2.34 -5.47 1.68
C VAL A 126 -3.37 -4.94 0.69
N SER A 127 -2.94 -4.05 -0.19
CA SER A 127 -3.66 -3.70 -1.42
C SER A 127 -2.94 -4.25 -2.63
N VAL A 128 -3.71 -4.72 -3.61
CA VAL A 128 -3.26 -4.91 -4.99
C VAL A 128 -4.10 -4.01 -5.86
N ILE A 129 -3.46 -3.07 -6.53
CA ILE A 129 -4.10 -2.14 -7.46
C ILE A 129 -3.54 -2.32 -8.86
N GLU A 130 -4.36 -2.08 -9.86
CA GLU A 130 -3.93 -2.01 -11.26
C GLU A 130 -3.53 -0.58 -11.58
N VAL A 131 -2.36 -0.40 -12.19
CA VAL A 131 -1.82 0.91 -12.54
C VAL A 131 -1.38 0.95 -13.98
N GLU A 132 -1.53 2.10 -14.62
CA GLU A 132 -1.05 2.31 -15.98
C GLU A 132 -0.42 3.69 -16.16
N ASP A 133 0.59 3.74 -17.02
CA ASP A 133 1.19 4.99 -17.52
C ASP A 133 0.35 5.50 -18.71
N THR A 134 -0.24 6.66 -18.53
CA THR A 134 -1.05 7.34 -19.55
C THR A 134 -0.21 8.13 -20.57
N GLY A 135 1.10 8.18 -20.39
CA GLY A 135 2.01 9.08 -21.12
C GLY A 135 2.02 10.52 -20.56
N LYS A 136 1.15 10.82 -19.59
CA LYS A 136 1.11 12.09 -18.85
C LYS A 136 1.26 11.89 -17.34
N GLY A 137 1.56 10.67 -16.93
CA GLY A 137 1.67 10.23 -15.54
C GLY A 137 0.94 8.92 -15.31
N TRP A 138 1.13 8.37 -14.13
CA TRP A 138 0.51 7.13 -13.71
C TRP A 138 -0.90 7.35 -13.18
N ARG A 139 -1.78 6.38 -13.39
CA ARG A 139 -3.10 6.35 -12.75
C ARG A 139 -3.44 4.96 -12.23
N VAL A 140 -4.29 4.90 -11.23
CA VAL A 140 -4.94 3.67 -10.77
C VAL A 140 -6.13 3.36 -11.67
N VAL A 141 -6.21 2.14 -12.19
CA VAL A 141 -7.33 1.66 -13.00
C VAL A 141 -8.45 1.21 -12.07
N ARG A 142 -9.61 1.86 -12.15
CA ARG A 142 -10.79 1.56 -11.33
C ARG A 142 -12.06 1.55 -12.19
N PRO A 143 -12.92 0.51 -12.13
CA PRO A 143 -12.71 -0.75 -11.43
C PRO A 143 -11.67 -1.65 -12.11
N SER A 144 -11.07 -2.57 -11.36
CA SER A 144 -10.16 -3.58 -11.89
C SER A 144 -10.54 -4.99 -11.40
N LYS A 145 -10.46 -5.97 -12.29
CA LYS A 145 -10.63 -7.39 -11.94
C LYS A 145 -9.50 -7.92 -11.06
N TYR A 146 -8.38 -7.21 -11.03
CA TYR A 146 -7.21 -7.55 -10.23
C TYR A 146 -7.21 -6.91 -8.87
N ALA A 147 -8.07 -5.92 -8.62
CA ALA A 147 -8.14 -5.24 -7.34
C ALA A 147 -8.36 -6.23 -6.18
N ARG A 148 -7.52 -6.12 -5.15
CA ARG A 148 -7.57 -6.94 -3.94
C ARG A 148 -7.32 -6.07 -2.73
N ARG A 149 -8.08 -6.34 -1.68
CA ARG A 149 -7.83 -5.80 -0.36
C ARG A 149 -7.85 -6.95 0.64
N ILE A 150 -6.74 -7.15 1.30
CA ILE A 150 -6.57 -8.12 2.38
C ILE A 150 -6.29 -7.30 3.63
N HIS A 151 -7.12 -7.44 4.65
CA HIS A 151 -7.01 -6.71 5.92
C HIS A 151 -6.84 -7.69 7.09
N ALA A 152 -6.62 -7.18 8.28
CA ALA A 152 -6.31 -8.01 9.46
C ALA A 152 -7.36 -9.09 9.76
N ASN A 153 -8.62 -8.88 9.36
CA ASN A 153 -9.72 -9.84 9.58
C ASN A 153 -10.06 -10.69 8.34
N THR A 154 -9.29 -10.61 7.25
CA THR A 154 -9.53 -11.44 6.07
C THR A 154 -9.13 -12.88 6.38
N PRO A 155 -10.03 -13.88 6.26
CA PRO A 155 -9.68 -15.28 6.46
C PRO A 155 -8.72 -15.77 5.39
N ILE A 156 -7.63 -16.40 5.81
CA ILE A 156 -6.60 -16.95 4.92
C ILE A 156 -6.35 -18.42 5.28
N ALA A 157 -6.54 -19.28 4.30
CA ALA A 157 -6.27 -20.70 4.48
C ALA A 157 -4.76 -20.99 4.55
N ILE A 158 -4.33 -21.73 5.55
CA ILE A 158 -2.96 -22.24 5.63
C ILE A 158 -2.81 -23.38 4.61
N SER A 159 -1.73 -23.40 3.85
CA SER A 159 -1.39 -24.44 2.90
C SER A 159 -0.02 -25.05 3.22
N GLY A 160 0.34 -26.12 2.52
CA GLY A 160 1.64 -26.81 2.67
C GLY A 160 1.75 -27.63 3.95
N PRO A 161 2.98 -28.07 4.31
CA PRO A 161 3.21 -29.06 5.38
C PRO A 161 2.88 -28.56 6.78
N ALA A 162 2.78 -27.25 6.99
CA ALA A 162 2.42 -26.68 8.28
C ALA A 162 0.90 -26.73 8.57
N ARG A 163 0.07 -26.95 7.53
CA ARG A 163 -1.39 -26.99 7.68
C ARG A 163 -1.82 -28.08 8.67
N GLY A 164 -2.55 -27.69 9.70
CA GLY A 164 -3.04 -28.61 10.73
C GLY A 164 -1.99 -29.05 11.76
N HIS A 165 -0.78 -28.52 11.69
CA HIS A 165 0.23 -28.83 12.70
C HIS A 165 -0.17 -28.21 14.06
N LYS A 166 0.11 -28.91 15.15
CA LYS A 166 -0.28 -28.50 16.51
C LYS A 166 0.21 -27.07 16.89
N LEU A 167 1.36 -26.65 16.38
CA LEU A 167 1.89 -25.29 16.61
C LEU A 167 1.16 -24.19 15.84
N MET A 168 0.31 -24.57 14.87
CA MET A 168 -0.54 -23.63 14.14
C MET A 168 -1.94 -23.49 14.78
N GLN A 169 -2.25 -24.33 15.76
CA GLN A 169 -3.53 -24.29 16.46
C GLN A 169 -3.60 -23.07 17.39
N THR A 170 -4.74 -22.40 17.38
CA THR A 170 -5.06 -21.29 18.27
C THR A 170 -6.45 -21.52 18.85
N GLU A 171 -6.84 -20.74 19.87
CA GLU A 171 -8.20 -20.79 20.41
C GLU A 171 -9.25 -20.46 19.32
N ALA A 172 -8.93 -19.51 18.41
CA ALA A 172 -9.80 -19.12 17.31
C ALA A 172 -9.82 -20.15 16.15
N ASP A 173 -8.74 -20.89 15.96
CA ASP A 173 -8.64 -21.99 14.97
C ASP A 173 -8.03 -23.24 15.60
N PRO A 174 -8.82 -24.06 16.30
CA PRO A 174 -8.34 -25.31 16.91
C PRO A 174 -7.84 -26.35 15.93
N LYS A 175 -8.11 -26.19 14.62
CA LYS A 175 -7.63 -27.12 13.57
C LYS A 175 -6.28 -26.72 13.01
N GLY A 176 -5.81 -25.48 13.20
CA GLY A 176 -4.59 -24.96 12.65
C GLY A 176 -4.57 -24.89 11.13
N VAL A 177 -5.70 -24.58 10.51
CA VAL A 177 -5.91 -24.59 9.05
C VAL A 177 -6.21 -23.23 8.45
N GLU A 178 -6.46 -22.23 9.29
CA GLU A 178 -6.80 -20.86 8.90
C GLU A 178 -6.10 -19.85 9.81
N ILE A 179 -5.75 -18.70 9.25
CA ILE A 179 -5.36 -17.51 10.00
C ILE A 179 -6.21 -16.34 9.52
N LEU A 180 -6.42 -15.37 10.37
CA LEU A 180 -6.90 -14.07 9.92
C LEU A 180 -5.75 -13.34 9.25
N GLY A 181 -6.07 -12.61 8.17
CA GLY A 181 -5.12 -11.88 7.35
C GLY A 181 -4.42 -10.80 8.11
N THR A 182 -3.52 -11.21 8.95
CA THR A 182 -2.67 -10.25 9.61
C THR A 182 -1.43 -10.03 8.82
N LEU A 183 -1.05 -8.82 8.77
CA LEU A 183 0.34 -8.51 8.59
C LEU A 183 0.97 -8.56 9.96
N LYS A 184 1.65 -9.63 10.19
CA LYS A 184 2.81 -9.51 11.07
C LYS A 184 3.95 -9.15 10.15
N SER A 185 4.22 -7.89 10.06
CA SER A 185 5.49 -7.38 9.61
C SER A 185 6.61 -7.91 10.48
#